data_a5ccb45fdc536790d4e7d399dc41e33d
#
_entry.id   a5ccb45fdc536790d4e7d399dc41e33d
#
_cell.length_a   1.000
_cell.length_b   1.000
_cell.length_c   1.000
_cell.angle_alpha   90.00
_cell.angle_beta   90.00
_cell.angle_gamma   90.00
#
_symmetry.space_group_name_H-M   'P 1'
#
loop_
_entity.id
_entity.type
_entity.pdbx_description
1 polymer ?
#
loop_
_entity_poly.entity_id
_entity_poly.type
_entity_poly.pdbx_seq_one_letter_code
_entity_poly.pdbx_strand_id
1 'polypeptide(L)'
;MTESSDSRLLLLSGDDNVVISRTNLARGDVVTIDGVQVTLSVDVHLGFKIARCDLGSGQKILKYGAIIGSATADIRRGDVVHLHNMRSDYLPTYSHDTGVAFTKRTE
;
A
#
# COMPACT_ATOMS: atom_id res chain seq x y z
N MET A 1 -23.20 3.40 -6.80
CA MET A 1 -22.58 3.19 -6.86
C MET A 1 -21.91 2.58 -7.56
N THR A 2 -21.75 2.61 -7.84
CA THR A 2 -21.15 1.96 -8.51
C THR A 2 -20.17 1.28 -8.14
N GLU A 3 -19.92 0.47 -8.50
CA GLU A 3 -19.07 -0.28 -8.04
C GLU A 3 -17.88 -0.22 -8.76
N SER A 4 -17.12 0.70 -8.48
CA SER A 4 -15.81 0.87 -9.07
C SER A 4 -14.77 0.00 -8.41
N SER A 5 -15.14 -0.73 -7.38
CA SER A 5 -14.16 -1.53 -6.66
C SER A 5 -14.65 -2.96 -6.48
N ASP A 6 -13.70 -3.83 -6.24
CA ASP A 6 -13.92 -5.26 -6.07
C ASP A 6 -14.25 -5.55 -4.62
N SER A 7 -15.19 -6.44 -4.38
CA SER A 7 -15.59 -6.78 -3.01
C SER A 7 -14.47 -7.49 -2.22
N ARG A 8 -13.45 -7.98 -2.91
CA ARG A 8 -12.28 -8.59 -2.27
C ARG A 8 -11.28 -7.56 -1.79
N LEU A 9 -11.50 -6.29 -2.13
CA LEU A 9 -10.60 -5.20 -1.77
C LEU A 9 -11.35 -4.18 -0.92
N LEU A 10 -10.65 -3.55 0.00
CA LEU A 10 -11.23 -2.58 0.91
C LEU A 10 -10.51 -1.25 0.77
N LEU A 11 -11.26 -0.21 0.46
CA LEU A 11 -10.77 1.16 0.48
C LEU A 11 -11.15 1.76 1.83
N LEU A 12 -10.16 2.11 2.63
CA LEU A 12 -10.41 2.60 3.99
C LEU A 12 -10.81 4.07 4.02
N SER A 13 -10.31 4.86 3.09
CA SER A 13 -10.65 6.27 2.97
C SER A 13 -10.58 6.66 1.50
N GLY A 14 -11.45 7.55 1.07
CA GLY A 14 -11.45 8.01 -0.31
C GLY A 14 -10.15 8.68 -0.74
N ASP A 15 -9.36 9.17 0.21
CA ASP A 15 -8.08 9.81 -0.09
C ASP A 15 -6.94 8.80 -0.25
N ASP A 16 -7.16 7.56 0.08
CA ASP A 16 -6.09 6.55 0.07
C ASP A 16 -5.67 6.24 -1.37
N ASN A 17 -4.40 5.97 -1.55
CA ASN A 17 -3.88 5.49 -2.82
C ASN A 17 -3.48 4.02 -2.75
N VAL A 18 -3.91 3.34 -1.71
CA VAL A 18 -3.82 1.88 -1.60
C VAL A 18 -5.19 1.33 -1.19
N VAL A 19 -5.44 0.08 -1.55
CA VAL A 19 -6.57 -0.70 -1.06
C VAL A 19 -6.01 -1.92 -0.35
N ILE A 20 -6.82 -2.52 0.53
CA ILE A 20 -6.38 -3.63 1.36
C ILE A 20 -7.07 -4.90 0.88
N SER A 21 -6.31 -5.96 0.73
CA SER A 21 -6.87 -7.25 0.37
C SER A 21 -7.64 -7.83 1.55
N ARG A 22 -8.91 -8.19 1.30
CA ARG A 22 -9.78 -8.77 2.33
C ARG A 22 -9.70 -10.29 2.37
N THR A 23 -8.95 -10.88 1.47
CA THR A 23 -8.80 -12.33 1.35
C THR A 23 -7.48 -12.62 0.67
N ASN A 24 -7.08 -13.87 0.66
CA ASN A 24 -5.91 -14.29 -0.11
C ASN A 24 -6.28 -14.32 -1.58
N LEU A 25 -5.43 -13.73 -2.40
CA LEU A 25 -5.61 -13.71 -3.84
C LEU A 25 -4.38 -14.34 -4.48
N ALA A 26 -4.57 -14.93 -5.63
CA ALA A 26 -3.50 -15.64 -6.31
C ALA A 26 -2.98 -14.83 -7.49
N ARG A 27 -1.72 -15.01 -7.79
CA ARG A 27 -1.14 -14.50 -9.03
C ARG A 27 -2.03 -14.94 -10.19
N GLY A 28 -2.34 -14.02 -11.08
CA GLY A 28 -3.21 -14.27 -12.22
C GLY A 28 -4.67 -13.93 -11.97
N ASP A 29 -5.05 -13.73 -10.72
CA ASP A 29 -6.42 -13.30 -10.43
C ASP A 29 -6.65 -11.89 -10.98
N VAL A 30 -7.85 -11.63 -11.46
CA VAL A 30 -8.23 -10.31 -11.97
C VAL A 30 -9.10 -9.64 -10.92
N VAL A 31 -8.71 -8.44 -10.54
CA VAL A 31 -9.46 -7.62 -9.59
C VAL A 31 -9.83 -6.30 -10.26
N THR A 32 -10.84 -5.64 -9.75
CA THR A 32 -11.26 -4.34 -10.25
C THR A 32 -10.87 -3.27 -9.25
N ILE A 33 -10.11 -2.29 -9.71
CA ILE A 33 -9.66 -1.18 -8.87
C ILE A 33 -10.06 0.11 -9.58
N ASP A 34 -10.95 0.88 -8.95
CA ASP A 34 -11.49 2.13 -9.53
C ASP A 34 -12.02 1.93 -10.95
N GLY A 35 -12.73 0.82 -11.15
CA GLY A 35 -13.32 0.52 -12.45
C GLY A 35 -12.37 -0.07 -13.48
N VAL A 36 -11.10 -0.28 -13.10
CA VAL A 36 -10.09 -0.82 -14.01
C VAL A 36 -9.78 -2.25 -13.61
N GLN A 37 -9.81 -3.14 -14.57
CA GLN A 37 -9.45 -4.54 -14.31
C GLN A 37 -7.94 -4.68 -14.31
N VAL A 38 -7.42 -5.33 -13.29
CA VAL A 38 -5.99 -5.51 -13.11
C VAL A 38 -5.73 -6.98 -12.85
N THR A 39 -4.77 -7.55 -13.56
CA THR A 39 -4.33 -8.92 -13.34
C THR A 39 -3.17 -8.89 -12.35
N LEU A 40 -3.30 -9.62 -11.25
CA LEU A 40 -2.25 -9.65 -10.23
C LEU A 40 -1.03 -10.39 -10.75
N SER A 41 0.14 -9.82 -10.49
CA SER A 41 1.40 -10.41 -10.94
C SER A 41 2.06 -11.28 -9.87
N VAL A 42 1.54 -11.26 -8.66
CA VAL A 42 2.05 -12.05 -7.53
C VAL A 42 0.87 -12.48 -6.66
N ASP A 43 1.11 -13.43 -5.80
CA ASP A 43 0.13 -13.78 -4.78
C ASP A 43 0.00 -12.63 -3.79
N VAL A 44 -1.22 -12.39 -3.35
CA VAL A 44 -1.52 -11.30 -2.41
C VAL A 44 -2.20 -11.90 -1.20
N HIS A 45 -1.58 -11.78 -0.06
CA HIS A 45 -2.14 -12.32 1.17
C HIS A 45 -3.15 -11.35 1.78
N LEU A 46 -4.07 -11.90 2.55
CA LEU A 46 -5.03 -11.13 3.33
C LEU A 46 -4.31 -10.00 4.08
N GLY A 47 -4.80 -8.79 3.96
CA GLY A 47 -4.26 -7.65 4.67
C GLY A 47 -3.16 -6.90 3.93
N PHE A 48 -2.71 -7.41 2.79
CA PHE A 48 -1.68 -6.71 2.03
C PHE A 48 -2.27 -5.45 1.38
N LYS A 49 -1.41 -4.44 1.23
CA LYS A 49 -1.74 -3.21 0.53
C LYS A 49 -1.48 -3.39 -0.96
N ILE A 50 -2.41 -2.92 -1.76
CA ILE A 50 -2.29 -2.94 -3.23
C ILE A 50 -2.44 -1.51 -3.72
N ALA A 51 -1.60 -1.08 -4.63
CA ALA A 51 -1.66 0.28 -5.16
C ALA A 51 -2.98 0.51 -5.89
N ARG A 52 -3.64 1.59 -5.53
CA ARG A 52 -4.91 1.99 -6.14
C ARG A 52 -4.70 2.72 -7.47
N CYS A 53 -3.53 3.30 -7.64
CA CYS A 53 -3.15 4.03 -8.84
C CYS A 53 -1.65 3.92 -9.03
N ASP A 54 -1.17 4.41 -10.16
CA ASP A 54 0.27 4.47 -10.39
C ASP A 54 0.90 5.50 -9.46
N LEU A 55 2.02 5.15 -8.86
CA LEU A 55 2.73 6.02 -7.93
C LEU A 55 4.17 6.14 -8.41
N GLY A 56 4.67 7.37 -8.43
CA GLY A 56 6.07 7.60 -8.74
C GLY A 56 6.95 7.48 -7.50
N SER A 57 8.21 7.18 -7.72
CA SER A 57 9.18 7.13 -6.64
C SER A 57 9.18 8.46 -5.86
N GLY A 58 9.12 8.39 -4.55
CA GLY A 58 9.05 9.56 -3.67
C GLY A 58 7.64 10.00 -3.35
N GLN A 59 6.64 9.48 -4.04
CA GLN A 59 5.26 9.88 -3.80
C GLN A 59 4.78 9.32 -2.48
N LYS A 60 3.98 10.11 -1.75
CA LYS A 60 3.46 9.68 -0.45
C LYS A 60 2.40 8.61 -0.61
N ILE A 61 2.38 7.69 0.32
CA ILE A 61 1.42 6.60 0.36
C ILE A 61 0.46 6.86 1.50
N LEU A 62 -0.83 6.88 1.18
CA LEU A 62 -1.89 7.14 2.14
C LEU A 62 -2.71 5.90 2.39
N LYS A 63 -2.94 5.64 3.66
CA LYS A 63 -3.80 4.55 4.12
C LYS A 63 -4.64 5.09 5.26
N TYR A 64 -5.94 4.92 5.17
CA TYR A 64 -6.89 5.38 6.17
C TYR A 64 -6.78 6.90 6.37
N GLY A 65 -6.53 7.61 5.28
CA GLY A 65 -6.40 9.06 5.28
C GLY A 65 -5.08 9.58 5.82
N ALA A 66 -4.15 8.72 6.22
CA ALA A 66 -2.89 9.13 6.82
C ALA A 66 -1.72 8.73 5.94
N ILE A 67 -0.70 9.56 5.91
CA ILE A 67 0.55 9.25 5.22
C ILE A 67 1.29 8.19 6.02
N ILE A 68 1.54 7.04 5.40
CA ILE A 68 2.25 5.95 6.07
C ILE A 68 3.67 5.77 5.57
N GLY A 69 4.02 6.40 4.47
CA GLY A 69 5.35 6.28 3.93
C GLY A 69 5.45 6.91 2.56
N SER A 70 6.54 6.61 1.88
CA SER A 70 6.80 7.08 0.53
C SER A 70 7.22 5.92 -0.35
N ALA A 71 6.85 5.97 -1.62
CA ALA A 71 7.29 4.97 -2.59
C ALA A 71 8.80 5.10 -2.80
N THR A 72 9.51 3.98 -2.84
CA THR A 72 10.95 3.97 -3.09
C THR A 72 11.27 3.58 -4.53
N ALA A 73 10.23 3.27 -5.31
CA ALA A 73 10.36 2.94 -6.72
C ALA A 73 9.02 3.26 -7.37
N ASP A 74 8.96 3.22 -8.68
CA ASP A 74 7.68 3.37 -9.36
C ASP A 74 6.81 2.17 -9.05
N ILE A 75 5.55 2.43 -8.75
CA ILE A 75 4.56 1.41 -8.38
C ILE A 75 3.40 1.56 -9.34
N ARG A 76 2.88 0.46 -9.84
CA ARG A 76 1.73 0.49 -10.74
C ARG A 76 0.48 0.08 -10.01
N ARG A 77 -0.65 0.56 -10.50
CA ARG A 77 -1.96 0.11 -9.99
C ARG A 77 -1.99 -1.43 -9.98
N GLY A 78 -2.35 -1.98 -8.85
CA GLY A 78 -2.41 -3.43 -8.68
C GLY A 78 -1.17 -4.06 -8.10
N ASP A 79 -0.07 -3.32 -8.01
CA ASP A 79 1.14 -3.84 -7.38
C ASP A 79 0.98 -3.89 -5.87
N VAL A 80 1.56 -4.89 -5.25
CA VAL A 80 1.63 -4.96 -3.79
C VAL A 80 2.57 -3.86 -3.30
N VAL A 81 2.10 -3.12 -2.30
CA VAL A 81 2.89 -2.06 -1.67
C VAL A 81 3.39 -2.58 -0.33
N HIS A 82 4.70 -2.75 -0.22
CA HIS A 82 5.31 -3.30 0.98
C HIS A 82 6.74 -2.80 1.09
N LEU A 83 7.52 -3.38 1.97
CA LEU A 83 8.87 -2.88 2.26
C LEU A 83 9.80 -2.86 1.04
N HIS A 84 9.52 -3.68 0.02
CA HIS A 84 10.36 -3.70 -1.18
C HIS A 84 10.20 -2.45 -2.05
N ASN A 85 9.08 -1.73 -1.93
CA ASN A 85 8.83 -0.54 -2.75
C ASN A 85 8.25 0.62 -1.95
N MET A 86 8.23 0.52 -0.63
CA MET A 86 7.75 1.59 0.25
C MET A 86 8.67 1.70 1.45
N ARG A 87 8.92 2.94 1.86
CA ARG A 87 9.66 3.23 3.07
C ARG A 87 8.73 3.97 4.01
N SER A 88 8.72 3.61 5.28
CA SER A 88 7.93 4.33 6.27
C SER A 88 8.56 5.69 6.52
N ASP A 89 7.73 6.73 6.45
CA ASP A 89 8.16 8.08 6.83
C ASP A 89 7.87 8.36 8.30
N TYR A 90 7.19 7.43 8.94
CA TYR A 90 6.87 7.58 10.35
C TYR A 90 8.05 7.04 11.14
N LEU A 91 9.01 7.90 11.42
CA LEU A 91 10.19 7.50 12.16
C LEU A 91 10.12 8.06 13.54
N PRO A 92 10.41 7.26 14.57
CA PRO A 92 10.63 7.80 15.90
C PRO A 92 11.93 8.57 15.79
N THR A 93 11.88 9.75 16.08
CA THR A 93 13.08 10.51 15.98
C THR A 93 13.89 10.35 17.24
N TYR A 94 14.10 9.93 17.47
CA TYR A 94 14.80 9.72 18.38
C TYR A 94 15.89 9.40 18.47
N SER A 95 15.82 9.86 18.34
CA SER A 95 16.57 9.53 18.32
C SER A 95 17.23 9.37 18.47
N HIS A 96 17.60 9.72 18.85
CA HIS A 96 18.21 9.52 18.91
C HIS A 96 18.55 9.41 19.46
N ASP A 97 18.70 9.80 19.96
CA ASP A 97 19.05 9.58 20.42
C ASP A 97 19.11 8.96 20.83
N THR A 98 19.20 9.21 21.21
CA THR A 98 19.27 8.52 21.49
C THR A 98 19.12 7.71 21.40
N GLY A 99 19.25 7.68 21.48
CA GLY A 99 19.22 6.94 21.25
C GLY A 99 18.75 6.17 21.15
N VAL A 100 18.75 6.34 21.35
CA VAL A 100 18.36 5.59 21.07
C VAL A 100 17.76 4.97 20.57
N ALA A 101 17.69 4.95 20.71
CA ALA A 101 17.18 4.42 20.16
C ALA A 101 16.49 3.74 19.80
N PHE A 102 16.38 3.97 19.88
CA PHE A 102 15.74 3.38 19.35
C PHE A 102 15.42 2.77 18.71
N THR A 103 15.47 2.76 18.68
CA THR A 103 15.21 2.32 17.95
C THR A 103 14.77 1.74 17.23
N LYS A 104 14.90 1.54 17.07
CA LYS A 104 14.58 1.20 16.28
C LYS A 104 13.96 0.49 15.78
N ARG A 105 13.65 0.42 15.77
CA ARG A 105 13.07 -0.13 15.25
C ARG A 105 12.55 -0.52 14.50
N THR A 106 12.57 -0.43 14.26
CA THR A 106 12.05 -0.65 13.43
C THR A 106 11.39 -1.17 12.92
N GLU A 107 11.22 -1.24 12.88
CA GLU A 107 10.73 -1.61 12.21
C GLU A 107 10.39 -1.95 11.91
#